data_b463dcc43b536d0619371204a12f9ad1
#
_entry.id   b463dcc43b536d0619371204a12f9ad1
#
_cell.length_a   1.000
_cell.length_b   1.000
_cell.length_c   1.000
_cell.angle_alpha   90.00
_cell.angle_beta   90.00
_cell.angle_gamma   90.00
#
_symmetry.space_group_name_H-M   'P 1'
#
loop_
_entity.id
_entity.type
_entity.pdbx_description
1 polymer ?
#
loop_
_entity_poly.entity_id
_entity_poly.type
_entity_poly.pdbx_seq_one_letter_code
_entity_poly.pdbx_strand_id
1 'polypeptide(L)'
;MEKKKMGLLVMAYGTPYKEEDIEPYYTHIRHGRKPSEEALQDLKDRYKAIGGISPLARITENQASALEAELNAIQDTYEFTVYIGLKHIHPFIEDTVERMAHDGVKEAVSIVLAPHYSTFSVKSYNTRAKEEAEKHGITLQSVESWYAATGFIQYWADNIQKQYAKMTEAEQEKAVLIVSAHSLPEKILQYGDPYPEQLKETAKLIAEKADIKHYEIGWQSEGNTPDPWLGPDVQDLTRELYEQKGYESFVYAPVGFVADHLEVLYDNDYECKVVCDEIGANYYRPEMPNVKPEFIATLANVVLDKVRSEA
;
A
#
# COMPACT_ATOMS: atom_id res chain seq x y z
N MET A 1 0.32 36.96 -5.77
CA MET A 1 1.37 36.75 -4.75
C MET A 1 2.24 35.62 -5.24
N GLU A 2 3.53 35.64 -4.93
CA GLU A 2 4.41 34.50 -5.23
C GLU A 2 4.01 33.30 -4.37
N LYS A 3 3.90 32.11 -4.98
CA LYS A 3 3.55 30.90 -4.24
C LYS A 3 4.68 30.49 -3.31
N LYS A 4 4.35 29.97 -2.13
CA LYS A 4 5.32 29.45 -1.18
C LYS A 4 5.84 28.09 -1.66
N LYS A 5 7.16 27.96 -1.83
CA LYS A 5 7.77 26.68 -2.25
C LYS A 5 7.65 25.64 -1.17
N MET A 6 7.23 24.42 -1.54
CA MET A 6 7.00 23.28 -0.64
C MET A 6 7.55 22.00 -1.28
N GLY A 7 8.45 21.32 -0.61
CA GLY A 7 8.86 19.98 -1.01
C GLY A 7 7.73 18.98 -0.75
N LEU A 8 7.50 18.07 -1.69
CA LEU A 8 6.57 16.94 -1.53
C LEU A 8 7.39 15.63 -1.54
N LEU A 9 7.64 15.06 -0.39
CA LEU A 9 8.35 13.78 -0.28
C LEU A 9 7.34 12.62 -0.32
N VAL A 10 7.27 11.95 -1.46
CA VAL A 10 6.48 10.72 -1.63
C VAL A 10 7.36 9.53 -1.33
N MET A 11 6.95 8.73 -0.35
CA MET A 11 7.71 7.57 0.10
C MET A 11 6.99 6.26 -0.21
N ALA A 12 7.75 5.26 -0.63
CA ALA A 12 7.25 3.93 -0.95
C ALA A 12 8.30 2.85 -0.61
N TYR A 13 7.87 1.61 -0.62
CA TYR A 13 8.74 0.46 -0.33
C TYR A 13 9.85 0.30 -1.37
N GLY A 14 9.51 0.53 -2.62
CA GLY A 14 10.38 0.29 -3.77
C GLY A 14 10.23 -1.14 -4.31
N THR A 15 10.84 -1.38 -5.44
CA THR A 15 10.87 -2.68 -6.13
C THR A 15 12.09 -2.74 -7.04
N PRO A 16 12.64 -3.93 -7.37
CA PRO A 16 13.69 -4.06 -8.36
C PRO A 16 13.28 -3.43 -9.70
N TYR A 17 14.19 -2.70 -10.33
CA TYR A 17 13.97 -2.13 -11.67
C TYR A 17 14.28 -3.13 -12.79
N LYS A 18 15.13 -4.12 -12.50
CA LYS A 18 15.55 -5.19 -13.39
C LYS A 18 15.94 -6.42 -12.58
N GLU A 19 16.10 -7.55 -13.23
CA GLU A 19 16.36 -8.84 -12.55
C GLU A 19 17.62 -8.81 -11.68
N GLU A 20 18.67 -8.10 -12.11
CA GLU A 20 19.92 -8.01 -11.36
C GLU A 20 19.78 -7.25 -10.03
N ASP A 21 18.73 -6.44 -9.89
CA ASP A 21 18.46 -5.69 -8.66
C ASP A 21 17.76 -6.55 -7.59
N ILE A 22 17.25 -7.75 -7.93
CA ILE A 22 16.48 -8.59 -7.00
C ILE A 22 17.34 -9.01 -5.80
N GLU A 23 18.55 -9.51 -6.01
CA GLU A 23 19.42 -9.95 -4.91
C GLU A 23 19.85 -8.79 -3.99
N PRO A 24 20.35 -7.64 -4.49
CA PRO A 24 20.65 -6.48 -3.65
C PRO A 24 19.44 -5.95 -2.89
N TYR A 25 18.29 -5.86 -3.53
CA TYR A 25 17.03 -5.45 -2.93
C TYR A 25 16.59 -6.39 -1.80
N TYR A 26 16.59 -7.70 -2.04
CA TYR A 26 16.24 -8.70 -1.03
C TYR A 26 17.24 -8.73 0.14
N THR A 27 18.54 -8.55 -0.16
CA THR A 27 19.59 -8.40 0.85
C THR A 27 19.35 -7.18 1.74
N HIS A 28 18.94 -6.05 1.15
CA HIS A 28 18.63 -4.83 1.90
C HIS A 28 17.40 -5.02 2.83
N ILE A 29 16.35 -5.68 2.35
CA ILE A 29 15.17 -6.04 3.18
C ILE A 29 15.59 -6.90 4.38
N ARG A 30 16.56 -7.78 4.19
CA ARG A 30 17.11 -8.68 5.22
C ARG A 30 18.21 -8.04 6.08
N HIS A 31 18.27 -6.70 6.11
CA HIS A 31 19.27 -5.93 6.88
C HIS A 31 20.72 -6.32 6.55
N GLY A 32 21.04 -6.46 5.26
CA GLY A 32 22.38 -6.79 4.76
C GLY A 32 22.71 -8.30 4.76
N ARG A 33 21.79 -9.15 5.19
CA ARG A 33 21.99 -10.63 5.15
C ARG A 33 21.53 -11.15 3.80
N LYS A 34 22.46 -11.69 3.02
CA LYS A 34 22.13 -12.33 1.75
C LYS A 34 21.08 -13.44 1.91
N PRO A 35 20.08 -13.52 1.00
CA PRO A 35 19.18 -14.66 0.97
C PRO A 35 19.94 -15.96 0.62
N SER A 36 19.39 -17.11 0.98
CA SER A 36 19.85 -18.39 0.41
C SER A 36 19.57 -18.43 -1.10
N GLU A 37 20.26 -19.29 -1.82
CA GLU A 37 20.03 -19.49 -3.26
C GLU A 37 18.59 -19.90 -3.53
N GLU A 38 18.01 -20.77 -2.70
CA GLU A 38 16.63 -21.22 -2.78
C GLU A 38 15.65 -20.05 -2.59
N ALA A 39 15.83 -19.23 -1.54
CA ALA A 39 14.96 -18.08 -1.28
C ALA A 39 15.08 -17.00 -2.37
N LEU A 40 16.28 -16.81 -2.93
CA LEU A 40 16.48 -15.89 -4.06
C LEU A 40 15.79 -16.40 -5.32
N GLN A 41 15.90 -17.71 -5.59
CA GLN A 41 15.26 -18.33 -6.75
C GLN A 41 13.72 -18.27 -6.63
N ASP A 42 13.18 -18.58 -5.46
CA ASP A 42 11.73 -18.46 -5.19
C ASP A 42 11.23 -17.03 -5.51
N LEU A 43 11.94 -16.00 -5.02
CA LEU A 43 11.55 -14.61 -5.31
C LEU A 43 11.64 -14.28 -6.81
N LYS A 44 12.67 -14.75 -7.52
CA LYS A 44 12.78 -14.59 -8.97
C LYS A 44 11.64 -15.29 -9.72
N ASP A 45 11.25 -16.48 -9.28
CA ASP A 45 10.15 -17.24 -9.89
C ASP A 45 8.81 -16.55 -9.67
N ARG A 46 8.57 -15.91 -8.53
CA ARG A 46 7.39 -15.07 -8.29
C ARG A 46 7.34 -13.87 -9.23
N TYR A 47 8.46 -13.14 -9.42
CA TYR A 47 8.52 -12.07 -10.41
C TYR A 47 8.25 -12.59 -11.82
N LYS A 48 8.81 -13.73 -12.19
CA LYS A 48 8.56 -14.37 -13.49
C LYS A 48 7.09 -14.73 -13.68
N ALA A 49 6.43 -15.23 -12.63
CA ALA A 49 5.02 -15.60 -12.67
C ALA A 49 4.09 -14.42 -12.96
N ILE A 50 4.45 -13.21 -12.54
CA ILE A 50 3.70 -11.98 -12.85
C ILE A 50 4.11 -11.32 -14.17
N GLY A 51 4.93 -11.99 -14.98
CA GLY A 51 5.37 -11.49 -16.29
C GLY A 51 6.73 -10.78 -16.29
N GLY A 52 7.51 -10.87 -15.20
CA GLY A 52 8.83 -10.27 -15.03
C GLY A 52 8.87 -9.27 -13.90
N ILE A 53 9.48 -8.10 -14.11
CA ILE A 53 9.62 -7.07 -13.09
C ILE A 53 8.25 -6.46 -12.75
N SER A 54 8.05 -6.16 -11.46
CA SER A 54 6.85 -5.50 -10.95
C SER A 54 6.61 -4.14 -11.62
N PRO A 55 5.35 -3.79 -11.94
CA PRO A 55 5.01 -2.47 -12.49
C PRO A 55 5.13 -1.33 -11.44
N LEU A 56 5.41 -1.64 -10.17
CA LEU A 56 5.35 -0.72 -9.04
C LEU A 56 6.23 0.52 -9.23
N ALA A 57 7.46 0.37 -9.74
CA ALA A 57 8.36 1.51 -9.91
C ALA A 57 7.72 2.61 -10.78
N ARG A 58 7.23 2.21 -11.95
CA ARG A 58 6.55 3.12 -12.89
C ARG A 58 5.25 3.68 -12.30
N ILE A 59 4.48 2.86 -11.58
CA ILE A 59 3.24 3.31 -10.96
C ILE A 59 3.55 4.34 -9.87
N THR A 60 4.57 4.11 -9.03
CA THR A 60 5.00 5.06 -7.99
C THR A 60 5.44 6.40 -8.59
N GLU A 61 6.24 6.39 -9.66
CA GLU A 61 6.65 7.61 -10.37
C GLU A 61 5.44 8.37 -10.92
N ASN A 62 4.50 7.66 -11.54
CA ASN A 62 3.29 8.26 -12.08
C ASN A 62 2.37 8.79 -10.98
N GLN A 63 2.23 8.09 -9.85
CA GLN A 63 1.48 8.57 -8.68
C GLN A 63 2.08 9.87 -8.13
N ALA A 64 3.39 9.91 -7.97
CA ALA A 64 4.10 11.07 -7.46
C ALA A 64 3.94 12.29 -8.40
N SER A 65 4.14 12.10 -9.70
CA SER A 65 3.99 13.15 -10.70
C SER A 65 2.54 13.64 -10.81
N ALA A 66 1.58 12.74 -10.78
CA ALA A 66 0.16 13.10 -10.82
C ALA A 66 -0.27 13.85 -9.54
N LEU A 67 0.25 13.45 -8.38
CA LEU A 67 -0.02 14.13 -7.12
C LEU A 67 0.55 15.56 -7.09
N GLU A 68 1.77 15.77 -7.59
CA GLU A 68 2.35 17.11 -7.75
C GLU A 68 1.49 17.98 -8.66
N ALA A 69 1.11 17.47 -9.82
CA ALA A 69 0.27 18.19 -10.78
C ALA A 69 -1.08 18.57 -10.18
N GLU A 70 -1.74 17.64 -9.49
CA GLU A 70 -3.04 17.88 -8.83
C GLU A 70 -2.91 18.93 -7.74
N LEU A 71 -1.94 18.82 -6.83
CA LEU A 71 -1.68 19.79 -5.78
C LEU A 71 -1.45 21.20 -6.33
N ASN A 72 -0.68 21.33 -7.41
CA ASN A 72 -0.40 22.62 -8.02
C ASN A 72 -1.59 23.21 -8.80
N ALA A 73 -2.55 22.35 -9.21
CA ALA A 73 -3.75 22.77 -9.93
C ALA A 73 -4.89 23.25 -9.01
N ILE A 74 -5.06 22.60 -7.85
CA ILE A 74 -6.26 22.82 -7.00
C ILE A 74 -6.11 23.92 -5.96
N GLN A 75 -4.93 24.56 -5.85
CA GLN A 75 -4.70 25.67 -4.92
C GLN A 75 -3.62 26.63 -5.44
N ASP A 76 -3.57 27.86 -4.87
CA ASP A 76 -2.68 28.94 -5.30
C ASP A 76 -1.69 29.42 -4.22
N THR A 77 -1.68 28.78 -3.05
CA THR A 77 -0.85 29.17 -1.90
C THR A 77 0.57 28.62 -2.01
N TYR A 78 0.70 27.35 -2.44
CA TYR A 78 1.95 26.64 -2.51
C TYR A 78 2.33 26.26 -3.93
N GLU A 79 3.64 26.17 -4.17
CA GLU A 79 4.25 25.53 -5.34
C GLU A 79 4.94 24.26 -4.87
N PHE A 80 4.33 23.11 -5.12
CA PHE A 80 4.88 21.82 -4.73
C PHE A 80 5.89 21.31 -5.75
N THR A 81 6.99 20.78 -5.27
CA THR A 81 7.98 20.03 -6.06
C THR A 81 8.14 18.64 -5.49
N VAL A 82 7.88 17.61 -6.31
CA VAL A 82 7.88 16.21 -5.84
C VAL A 82 9.28 15.61 -5.80
N TYR A 83 9.50 14.80 -4.78
CA TYR A 83 10.69 13.98 -4.56
C TYR A 83 10.25 12.58 -4.13
N ILE A 84 10.86 11.54 -4.68
CA ILE A 84 10.53 10.15 -4.35
C ILE A 84 11.67 9.57 -3.52
N GLY A 85 11.33 9.08 -2.33
CA GLY A 85 12.24 8.37 -1.44
C GLY A 85 11.77 6.92 -1.19
N LEU A 86 12.64 5.95 -1.48
CA LEU A 86 12.30 4.53 -1.38
C LEU A 86 12.98 3.89 -0.17
N LYS A 87 12.31 2.89 0.41
CA LYS A 87 12.79 2.25 1.65
C LYS A 87 13.92 1.28 1.38
N HIS A 88 13.85 0.48 0.31
CA HIS A 88 14.71 -0.67 0.12
C HIS A 88 15.53 -0.68 -1.18
N ILE A 89 15.40 0.34 -2.02
CA ILE A 89 16.15 0.51 -3.26
C ILE A 89 16.37 2.00 -3.52
N HIS A 90 17.39 2.36 -4.33
CA HIS A 90 17.61 3.76 -4.73
C HIS A 90 16.48 4.32 -5.62
N PRO A 91 16.20 5.64 -5.45
CA PRO A 91 16.79 6.56 -4.48
C PRO A 91 16.27 6.32 -3.06
N PHE A 92 17.17 6.11 -2.11
CA PHE A 92 16.77 5.94 -0.71
C PHE A 92 16.17 7.24 -0.14
N ILE A 93 15.41 7.11 0.95
CA ILE A 93 14.77 8.25 1.63
C ILE A 93 15.81 9.31 1.97
N GLU A 94 16.93 8.91 2.55
CA GLU A 94 18.03 9.78 2.97
C GLU A 94 18.65 10.53 1.78
N ASP A 95 19.00 9.81 0.71
CA ASP A 95 19.56 10.42 -0.53
C ASP A 95 18.59 11.45 -1.12
N THR A 96 17.30 11.17 -1.02
CA THR A 96 16.27 12.06 -1.55
C THR A 96 16.12 13.32 -0.70
N VAL A 97 16.16 13.21 0.62
CA VAL A 97 16.11 14.36 1.52
C VAL A 97 17.37 15.23 1.37
N GLU A 98 18.55 14.62 1.21
CA GLU A 98 19.78 15.35 0.89
C GLU A 98 19.65 16.14 -0.43
N ARG A 99 19.08 15.52 -1.47
CA ARG A 99 18.78 16.19 -2.74
C ARG A 99 17.82 17.38 -2.56
N MET A 100 16.75 17.22 -1.75
CA MET A 100 15.84 18.31 -1.43
C MET A 100 16.58 19.51 -0.79
N ALA A 101 17.51 19.24 0.12
CA ALA A 101 18.34 20.27 0.72
C ALA A 101 19.25 20.97 -0.29
N HIS A 102 19.87 20.21 -1.16
CA HIS A 102 20.70 20.74 -2.26
C HIS A 102 19.91 21.63 -3.22
N ASP A 103 18.64 21.27 -3.49
CA ASP A 103 17.72 22.06 -4.31
C ASP A 103 17.14 23.28 -3.57
N GLY A 104 17.55 23.48 -2.32
CA GLY A 104 17.19 24.65 -1.51
C GLY A 104 15.83 24.55 -0.83
N VAL A 105 15.22 23.37 -0.74
CA VAL A 105 13.97 23.13 0.01
C VAL A 105 14.18 23.45 1.48
N LYS A 106 13.28 24.23 2.08
CA LYS A 106 13.27 24.58 3.51
C LYS A 106 12.08 24.03 4.25
N GLU A 107 10.97 23.85 3.57
CA GLU A 107 9.73 23.31 4.09
C GLU A 107 9.24 22.18 3.19
N ALA A 108 8.80 21.11 3.78
CA ALA A 108 8.33 19.93 3.05
C ALA A 108 7.20 19.23 3.80
N VAL A 109 6.38 18.51 3.03
CA VAL A 109 5.42 17.55 3.55
C VAL A 109 5.74 16.17 2.99
N SER A 110 5.61 15.13 3.82
CA SER A 110 5.82 13.75 3.38
C SER A 110 4.54 12.91 3.49
N ILE A 111 4.38 12.00 2.54
CA ILE A 111 3.33 10.99 2.55
C ILE A 111 3.91 9.64 2.15
N VAL A 112 3.49 8.58 2.86
CA VAL A 112 3.81 7.19 2.50
C VAL A 112 2.65 6.64 1.68
N LEU A 113 2.96 5.96 0.57
CA LEU A 113 1.97 5.27 -0.27
C LEU A 113 1.51 3.96 0.38
N ALA A 114 1.15 4.06 1.66
CA ALA A 114 0.56 3.02 2.49
C ALA A 114 -0.41 3.70 3.48
N PRO A 115 -1.71 3.33 3.47
CA PRO A 115 -2.73 4.10 4.18
C PRO A 115 -2.71 3.90 5.70
N HIS A 116 -2.30 2.71 6.17
CA HIS A 116 -2.37 2.30 7.56
C HIS A 116 -1.05 2.52 8.29
N TYR A 117 -1.11 3.11 9.48
CA TYR A 117 0.07 3.31 10.32
C TYR A 117 0.46 2.03 11.05
N SER A 118 1.75 1.74 11.08
CA SER A 118 2.36 0.78 12.00
C SER A 118 3.73 1.25 12.44
N THR A 119 4.11 0.90 13.67
CA THR A 119 5.45 1.12 14.20
C THR A 119 6.53 0.37 13.39
N PHE A 120 6.17 -0.71 12.72
CA PHE A 120 7.09 -1.52 11.89
C PHE A 120 7.04 -1.15 10.40
N SER A 121 6.15 -0.23 10.02
CA SER A 121 6.00 0.22 8.65
C SER A 121 6.14 1.75 8.56
N VAL A 122 5.03 2.49 8.54
CA VAL A 122 5.00 3.94 8.28
C VAL A 122 5.89 4.73 9.24
N LYS A 123 5.95 4.37 10.52
CA LYS A 123 6.86 5.01 11.48
C LYS A 123 8.30 5.00 11.00
N SER A 124 8.76 3.88 10.46
CA SER A 124 10.14 3.74 9.97
C SER A 124 10.45 4.73 8.84
N TYR A 125 9.52 4.91 7.88
CA TYR A 125 9.67 5.90 6.81
C TYR A 125 9.76 7.31 7.37
N ASN A 126 8.80 7.69 8.22
CA ASN A 126 8.72 9.04 8.78
C ASN A 126 9.92 9.37 9.68
N THR A 127 10.40 8.40 10.46
CA THR A 127 11.60 8.58 11.31
C THR A 127 12.83 8.84 10.45
N ARG A 128 13.10 8.01 9.43
CA ARG A 128 14.23 8.18 8.52
C ARG A 128 14.20 9.53 7.81
N ALA A 129 13.03 9.90 7.27
CA ALA A 129 12.85 11.18 6.58
C ALA A 129 13.05 12.37 7.51
N LYS A 130 12.50 12.31 8.73
CA LYS A 130 12.61 13.38 9.72
C LYS A 130 14.03 13.57 10.23
N GLU A 131 14.71 12.50 10.60
CA GLU A 131 16.10 12.55 11.07
C GLU A 131 17.03 13.14 10.01
N GLU A 132 16.83 12.79 8.74
CA GLU A 132 17.63 13.34 7.65
C GLU A 132 17.27 14.81 7.37
N ALA A 133 15.97 15.16 7.38
CA ALA A 133 15.51 16.54 7.21
C ALA A 133 16.08 17.47 8.29
N GLU A 134 16.13 17.01 9.55
CA GLU A 134 16.71 17.77 10.66
C GLU A 134 18.20 18.08 10.44
N LYS A 135 19.00 17.14 9.93
CA LYS A 135 20.43 17.34 9.60
C LYS A 135 20.63 18.45 8.58
N HIS A 136 19.68 18.61 7.66
CA HIS A 136 19.75 19.57 6.57
C HIS A 136 18.94 20.86 6.82
N GLY A 137 18.31 20.99 7.98
CA GLY A 137 17.54 22.19 8.35
C GLY A 137 16.27 22.34 7.52
N ILE A 138 15.65 21.21 7.10
CA ILE A 138 14.34 21.17 6.44
C ILE A 138 13.27 20.94 7.50
N THR A 139 12.25 21.79 7.52
CA THR A 139 11.04 21.57 8.34
C THR A 139 10.15 20.58 7.60
N LEU A 140 10.02 19.35 8.13
CA LEU A 140 9.24 18.28 7.52
C LEU A 140 7.99 17.97 8.31
N GLN A 141 6.82 18.13 7.68
CA GLN A 141 5.53 17.69 8.17
C GLN A 141 5.21 16.32 7.60
N SER A 142 4.88 15.32 8.43
CA SER A 142 4.63 13.96 7.94
C SER A 142 3.17 13.55 8.12
N VAL A 143 2.57 13.05 7.04
CA VAL A 143 1.29 12.34 7.12
C VAL A 143 1.56 10.97 7.75
N GLU A 144 0.89 10.68 8.88
CA GLU A 144 1.09 9.41 9.60
C GLU A 144 0.19 8.30 9.10
N SER A 145 -1.07 8.61 8.79
CA SER A 145 -2.04 7.65 8.24
C SER A 145 -3.15 8.38 7.50
N TRP A 146 -3.79 7.67 6.57
CA TRP A 146 -4.91 8.18 5.79
C TRP A 146 -5.92 7.09 5.41
N TYR A 147 -5.93 5.99 6.18
CA TYR A 147 -6.73 4.78 5.97
C TYR A 147 -8.26 5.04 5.93
N ALA A 148 -8.73 6.09 6.60
CA ALA A 148 -10.14 6.47 6.65
C ALA A 148 -10.49 7.68 5.74
N ALA A 149 -9.57 8.11 4.88
CA ALA A 149 -9.82 9.21 3.96
C ALA A 149 -11.05 8.92 3.08
N THR A 150 -12.01 9.86 3.05
CA THR A 150 -13.31 9.66 2.41
C THR A 150 -13.20 9.20 0.96
N GLY A 151 -12.30 9.80 0.18
CA GLY A 151 -12.10 9.42 -1.21
C GLY A 151 -11.48 8.04 -1.38
N PHE A 152 -10.63 7.60 -0.44
CA PHE A 152 -10.07 6.25 -0.42
C PHE A 152 -11.15 5.19 -0.15
N ILE A 153 -11.98 5.42 0.85
CA ILE A 153 -13.12 4.55 1.16
C ILE A 153 -14.10 4.50 -0.02
N GLN A 154 -14.41 5.66 -0.63
CA GLN A 154 -15.30 5.73 -1.78
C GLN A 154 -14.73 4.95 -2.98
N TYR A 155 -13.44 5.12 -3.28
CA TYR A 155 -12.77 4.39 -4.36
C TYR A 155 -12.98 2.87 -4.23
N TRP A 156 -12.66 2.33 -3.06
CA TRP A 156 -12.80 0.89 -2.82
C TRP A 156 -14.27 0.44 -2.86
N ALA A 157 -15.18 1.19 -2.24
CA ALA A 157 -16.59 0.86 -2.26
C ALA A 157 -17.15 0.78 -3.68
N ASP A 158 -16.88 1.79 -4.52
CA ASP A 158 -17.34 1.83 -5.91
C ASP A 158 -16.80 0.67 -6.75
N ASN A 159 -15.51 0.34 -6.57
CA ASN A 159 -14.88 -0.73 -7.35
C ASN A 159 -15.26 -2.14 -6.84
N ILE A 160 -15.55 -2.30 -5.57
CA ILE A 160 -16.13 -3.53 -5.00
C ILE A 160 -17.55 -3.72 -5.55
N GLN A 161 -18.40 -2.70 -5.53
CA GLN A 161 -19.74 -2.78 -6.11
C GLN A 161 -19.72 -3.17 -7.59
N LYS A 162 -18.74 -2.69 -8.36
CA LYS A 162 -18.54 -3.11 -9.76
C LYS A 162 -18.23 -4.62 -9.88
N GLN A 163 -17.57 -5.23 -8.90
CA GLN A 163 -17.34 -6.68 -8.90
C GLN A 163 -18.63 -7.43 -8.58
N TYR A 164 -19.35 -7.00 -7.54
CA TYR A 164 -20.65 -7.60 -7.21
C TYR A 164 -21.67 -7.49 -8.35
N ALA A 165 -21.67 -6.40 -9.09
CA ALA A 165 -22.55 -6.21 -10.25
C ALA A 165 -22.28 -7.19 -11.42
N LYS A 166 -21.15 -7.89 -11.43
CA LYS A 166 -20.85 -8.96 -12.39
C LYS A 166 -21.46 -10.30 -12.00
N MET A 167 -21.90 -10.44 -10.76
CA MET A 167 -22.43 -11.67 -10.20
C MET A 167 -23.95 -11.74 -10.39
N THR A 168 -24.46 -12.95 -10.53
CA THR A 168 -25.90 -13.22 -10.39
C THR A 168 -26.34 -13.01 -8.95
N GLU A 169 -27.65 -12.85 -8.71
CA GLU A 169 -28.19 -12.73 -7.33
C GLU A 169 -27.79 -13.92 -6.47
N ALA A 170 -27.84 -15.14 -7.00
CA ALA A 170 -27.46 -16.36 -6.29
C ALA A 170 -25.96 -16.38 -5.92
N GLU A 171 -25.08 -15.86 -6.79
CA GLU A 171 -23.66 -15.70 -6.48
C GLU A 171 -23.42 -14.63 -5.42
N GLN A 172 -24.15 -13.51 -5.46
CA GLN A 172 -24.05 -12.45 -4.44
C GLN A 172 -24.48 -12.93 -3.06
N GLU A 173 -25.50 -13.77 -2.95
CA GLU A 173 -25.95 -14.39 -1.67
C GLU A 173 -24.87 -15.25 -1.03
N LYS A 174 -23.96 -15.82 -1.84
CA LYS A 174 -22.84 -16.66 -1.40
C LYS A 174 -21.49 -15.98 -1.57
N ALA A 175 -21.48 -14.66 -1.68
CA ALA A 175 -20.27 -13.89 -1.81
C ALA A 175 -19.79 -13.33 -0.47
N VAL A 176 -18.47 -13.26 -0.30
CA VAL A 176 -17.81 -12.61 0.83
C VAL A 176 -16.71 -11.69 0.34
N LEU A 177 -16.62 -10.51 0.94
CA LEU A 177 -15.52 -9.57 0.73
C LEU A 177 -14.39 -9.90 1.70
N ILE A 178 -13.19 -10.17 1.20
CA ILE A 178 -11.97 -10.29 2.00
C ILE A 178 -11.19 -9.00 1.87
N VAL A 179 -11.12 -8.25 2.96
CA VAL A 179 -10.31 -7.02 3.05
C VAL A 179 -8.97 -7.38 3.65
N SER A 180 -7.89 -7.04 2.98
CA SER A 180 -6.55 -7.48 3.39
C SER A 180 -5.50 -6.38 3.36
N ALA A 181 -4.42 -6.64 4.09
CA ALA A 181 -3.19 -5.87 4.10
C ALA A 181 -1.99 -6.81 4.30
N HIS A 182 -0.78 -6.25 4.14
CA HIS A 182 0.45 -6.98 4.43
C HIS A 182 0.47 -7.42 5.90
N SER A 183 0.75 -8.71 6.16
CA SER A 183 0.95 -9.21 7.51
C SER A 183 2.18 -8.56 8.15
N LEU A 184 2.15 -8.42 9.44
CA LEU A 184 3.27 -7.95 10.27
C LEU A 184 3.47 -8.93 11.43
N PRO A 185 4.69 -9.00 12.03
CA PRO A 185 4.93 -9.84 13.19
C PRO A 185 3.94 -9.53 14.33
N GLU A 186 3.32 -10.57 14.92
CA GLU A 186 2.32 -10.41 16.01
C GLU A 186 2.84 -9.61 17.20
N LYS A 187 4.14 -9.52 17.38
CA LYS A 187 4.72 -8.72 18.46
C LYS A 187 4.32 -7.24 18.43
N ILE A 188 3.84 -6.70 17.28
CA ILE A 188 3.30 -5.34 17.23
C ILE A 188 2.14 -5.13 18.21
N LEU A 189 1.36 -6.19 18.48
CA LEU A 189 0.23 -6.15 19.41
C LEU A 189 0.68 -5.83 20.84
N GLN A 190 1.88 -6.24 21.23
CA GLN A 190 2.46 -5.97 22.54
C GLN A 190 2.78 -4.49 22.75
N TYR A 191 2.93 -3.73 21.66
CA TYR A 191 3.21 -2.29 21.67
C TYR A 191 1.96 -1.43 21.50
N GLY A 192 0.76 -2.05 21.43
CA GLY A 192 -0.48 -1.32 21.17
C GLY A 192 -0.50 -0.68 19.79
N ASP A 193 0.11 -1.32 18.80
CA ASP A 193 0.17 -0.83 17.42
C ASP A 193 -1.25 -0.72 16.83
N PRO A 194 -1.65 0.43 16.27
CA PRO A 194 -3.01 0.62 15.78
C PRO A 194 -3.29 -0.07 14.43
N TYR A 195 -2.29 -0.68 13.80
CA TYR A 195 -2.39 -1.24 12.45
C TYR A 195 -3.57 -2.18 12.25
N PRO A 196 -3.79 -3.21 13.10
CA PRO A 196 -4.93 -4.11 12.93
C PRO A 196 -6.28 -3.41 13.10
N GLU A 197 -6.38 -2.47 14.04
CA GLU A 197 -7.63 -1.74 14.28
C GLU A 197 -7.92 -0.75 13.14
N GLN A 198 -6.91 -0.11 12.57
CA GLN A 198 -7.07 0.73 11.38
C GLN A 198 -7.57 -0.08 10.18
N LEU A 199 -7.05 -1.31 9.96
CA LEU A 199 -7.54 -2.18 8.89
C LEU A 199 -9.01 -2.59 9.12
N LYS A 200 -9.38 -2.93 10.36
CA LYS A 200 -10.78 -3.24 10.72
C LYS A 200 -11.71 -2.05 10.46
N GLU A 201 -11.28 -0.85 10.81
CA GLU A 201 -12.06 0.37 10.55
C GLU A 201 -12.20 0.63 9.05
N THR A 202 -11.13 0.50 8.27
CA THR A 202 -11.17 0.60 6.80
C THR A 202 -12.19 -0.41 6.23
N ALA A 203 -12.11 -1.67 6.65
CA ALA A 203 -13.00 -2.73 6.17
C ALA A 203 -14.47 -2.41 6.49
N LYS A 204 -14.74 -1.96 7.70
CA LYS A 204 -16.09 -1.55 8.14
C LYS A 204 -16.61 -0.38 7.30
N LEU A 205 -15.83 0.68 7.15
CA LEU A 205 -16.23 1.86 6.38
C LEU A 205 -16.50 1.54 4.91
N ILE A 206 -15.67 0.68 4.30
CA ILE A 206 -15.87 0.21 2.94
C ILE A 206 -17.13 -0.64 2.82
N ALA A 207 -17.33 -1.60 3.73
CA ALA A 207 -18.49 -2.49 3.71
C ALA A 207 -19.81 -1.71 3.89
N GLU A 208 -19.85 -0.78 4.83
CA GLU A 208 -20.99 0.13 5.03
C GLU A 208 -21.25 0.99 3.77
N LYS A 209 -20.21 1.56 3.18
CA LYS A 209 -20.33 2.41 2.00
C LYS A 209 -20.76 1.64 0.75
N ALA A 210 -20.30 0.40 0.60
CA ALA A 210 -20.62 -0.49 -0.52
C ALA A 210 -21.92 -1.29 -0.32
N ASP A 211 -22.58 -1.18 0.85
CA ASP A 211 -23.72 -2.02 1.27
C ASP A 211 -23.41 -3.52 1.23
N ILE A 212 -22.22 -3.89 1.69
CA ILE A 212 -21.76 -5.28 1.77
C ILE A 212 -21.97 -5.82 3.19
N LYS A 213 -22.76 -6.90 3.32
CA LYS A 213 -23.11 -7.50 4.63
C LYS A 213 -22.07 -8.49 5.13
N HIS A 214 -21.41 -9.20 4.21
CA HIS A 214 -20.50 -10.29 4.53
C HIS A 214 -19.08 -9.89 4.13
N TYR A 215 -18.26 -9.59 5.12
CA TYR A 215 -16.84 -9.30 4.92
C TYR A 215 -16.02 -9.87 6.07
N GLU A 216 -14.79 -10.21 5.75
CA GLU A 216 -13.78 -10.72 6.68
C GLU A 216 -12.46 -10.01 6.45
N ILE A 217 -11.58 -10.08 7.44
CA ILE A 217 -10.25 -9.50 7.38
C ILE A 217 -9.23 -10.62 7.28
N GLY A 218 -8.38 -10.53 6.27
CA GLY A 218 -7.27 -11.44 6.06
C GLY A 218 -5.93 -10.71 5.99
N TRP A 219 -4.87 -11.45 6.13
CA TRP A 219 -3.50 -10.96 6.03
C TRP A 219 -2.77 -11.69 4.92
N GLN A 220 -1.79 -11.04 4.31
CA GLN A 220 -1.03 -11.65 3.20
C GLN A 220 0.44 -11.29 3.27
N SER A 221 1.24 -11.96 2.46
CA SER A 221 2.66 -11.61 2.24
C SER A 221 3.50 -11.68 3.51
N GLU A 222 3.23 -12.61 4.41
CA GLU A 222 4.04 -12.78 5.62
C GLU A 222 5.51 -13.04 5.29
N GLY A 223 6.41 -12.54 6.13
CA GLY A 223 7.83 -12.74 5.94
C GLY A 223 8.28 -14.15 6.35
N ASN A 224 9.27 -14.69 5.66
CA ASN A 224 9.87 -15.99 6.01
C ASN A 224 10.80 -15.84 7.23
N THR A 225 10.18 -15.69 8.41
CA THR A 225 10.86 -15.62 9.71
C THR A 225 10.22 -16.59 10.69
N PRO A 226 10.94 -17.03 11.75
CA PRO A 226 10.37 -17.92 12.75
C PRO A 226 9.37 -17.27 13.70
N ASP A 227 9.24 -15.93 13.68
CA ASP A 227 8.28 -15.20 14.51
C ASP A 227 6.84 -15.44 14.01
N PRO A 228 5.85 -15.48 14.90
CA PRO A 228 4.44 -15.50 14.47
C PRO A 228 4.04 -14.16 13.81
N TRP A 229 3.21 -14.27 12.77
CA TRP A 229 2.70 -13.15 11.99
C TRP A 229 1.19 -13.00 12.18
N LEU A 230 0.66 -11.81 11.91
CA LEU A 230 -0.78 -11.56 11.95
C LEU A 230 -1.51 -12.50 10.98
N GLY A 231 -2.58 -13.12 11.44
CA GLY A 231 -3.42 -14.05 10.68
C GLY A 231 -4.91 -13.78 10.89
N PRO A 232 -5.78 -14.51 10.19
CA PRO A 232 -5.47 -15.60 9.26
C PRO A 232 -4.87 -15.11 7.93
N ASP A 233 -4.07 -15.97 7.29
CA ASP A 233 -3.65 -15.77 5.91
C ASP A 233 -4.85 -15.82 4.96
N VAL A 234 -4.84 -15.01 3.90
CA VAL A 234 -5.99 -14.89 2.97
C VAL A 234 -6.32 -16.19 2.24
N GLN A 235 -5.34 -17.07 1.97
CA GLN A 235 -5.57 -18.35 1.32
C GLN A 235 -6.24 -19.33 2.29
N ASP A 236 -5.75 -19.42 3.54
CA ASP A 236 -6.32 -20.25 4.59
C ASP A 236 -7.72 -19.78 4.95
N LEU A 237 -7.92 -18.46 5.08
CA LEU A 237 -9.23 -17.85 5.30
C LEU A 237 -10.22 -18.20 4.19
N THR A 238 -9.79 -18.20 2.93
CA THR A 238 -10.65 -18.58 1.80
C THR A 238 -11.15 -20.02 1.93
N ARG A 239 -10.26 -20.97 2.24
CA ARG A 239 -10.63 -22.39 2.46
C ARG A 239 -11.57 -22.55 3.65
N GLU A 240 -11.28 -21.89 4.75
CA GLU A 240 -12.12 -21.92 5.96
C GLU A 240 -13.54 -21.38 5.68
N LEU A 241 -13.64 -20.22 5.03
CA LEU A 241 -14.92 -19.60 4.69
C LEU A 241 -15.75 -20.44 3.72
N TYR A 242 -15.10 -21.08 2.75
CA TYR A 242 -15.74 -22.02 1.83
C TYR A 242 -16.30 -23.24 2.59
N GLU A 243 -15.47 -23.89 3.39
CA GLU A 243 -15.83 -25.15 4.07
C GLU A 243 -16.83 -24.94 5.21
N GLN A 244 -16.66 -23.88 6.01
CA GLN A 244 -17.42 -23.69 7.24
C GLN A 244 -18.64 -22.77 7.06
N LYS A 245 -18.58 -21.82 6.12
CA LYS A 245 -19.65 -20.82 5.92
C LYS A 245 -20.39 -20.99 4.60
N GLY A 246 -19.87 -21.79 3.68
CA GLY A 246 -20.50 -22.09 2.37
C GLY A 246 -20.44 -20.93 1.38
N TYR A 247 -19.48 -20.01 1.53
CA TYR A 247 -19.24 -18.98 0.51
C TYR A 247 -18.62 -19.62 -0.73
N GLU A 248 -19.09 -19.19 -1.91
CA GLU A 248 -18.66 -19.71 -3.21
C GLU A 248 -18.08 -18.63 -4.13
N SER A 249 -18.17 -17.35 -3.74
CA SER A 249 -17.63 -16.21 -4.48
C SER A 249 -16.82 -15.32 -3.52
N PHE A 250 -15.55 -15.07 -3.86
CA PHE A 250 -14.61 -14.32 -3.03
C PHE A 250 -14.17 -13.07 -3.76
N VAL A 251 -14.39 -11.90 -3.12
CA VAL A 251 -13.94 -10.59 -3.61
C VAL A 251 -12.76 -10.15 -2.75
N TYR A 252 -11.57 -10.10 -3.33
CA TYR A 252 -10.35 -9.72 -2.61
C TYR A 252 -10.07 -8.23 -2.78
N ALA A 253 -10.06 -7.50 -1.68
CA ALA A 253 -9.72 -6.07 -1.64
C ALA A 253 -8.46 -5.84 -0.79
N PRO A 254 -7.27 -5.87 -1.40
CA PRO A 254 -6.01 -5.69 -0.68
C PRO A 254 -5.74 -4.20 -0.39
N VAL A 255 -6.57 -3.63 0.50
CA VAL A 255 -6.63 -2.18 0.79
C VAL A 255 -5.39 -1.63 1.50
N GLY A 256 -4.53 -2.51 2.03
CA GLY A 256 -3.22 -2.11 2.56
C GLY A 256 -2.24 -1.63 1.50
N PHE A 257 -2.57 -1.87 0.23
CA PHE A 257 -1.77 -1.48 -0.94
C PHE A 257 -2.53 -0.50 -1.83
N VAL A 258 -1.80 0.27 -2.63
CA VAL A 258 -2.39 1.30 -3.49
C VAL A 258 -1.96 1.21 -4.96
N ALA A 259 -1.22 0.16 -5.30
CA ALA A 259 -0.69 -0.06 -6.64
C ALA A 259 -0.59 -1.55 -6.97
N ASP A 260 -0.75 -1.89 -8.23
CA ASP A 260 -0.38 -3.22 -8.71
C ASP A 260 1.13 -3.45 -8.53
N HIS A 261 1.48 -4.54 -7.88
CA HIS A 261 2.84 -4.97 -7.60
C HIS A 261 2.89 -6.46 -7.29
N LEU A 262 4.08 -6.99 -6.96
CA LEU A 262 4.29 -8.42 -6.74
C LEU A 262 3.27 -9.03 -5.77
N GLU A 263 3.07 -8.43 -4.60
CA GLU A 263 2.21 -8.97 -3.53
C GLU A 263 0.70 -8.90 -3.85
N VAL A 264 0.28 -8.10 -4.82
CA VAL A 264 -1.09 -8.12 -5.34
C VAL A 264 -1.21 -9.08 -6.53
N LEU A 265 -0.29 -9.00 -7.47
CA LEU A 265 -0.37 -9.79 -8.70
C LEU A 265 -0.02 -11.27 -8.46
N TYR A 266 0.85 -11.56 -7.49
CA TYR A 266 1.20 -12.94 -7.15
C TYR A 266 0.30 -13.49 -6.03
N ASP A 267 0.25 -12.86 -4.86
CA ASP A 267 -0.46 -13.43 -3.71
C ASP A 267 -1.98 -13.44 -3.92
N ASN A 268 -2.56 -12.39 -4.56
CA ASN A 268 -3.99 -12.37 -4.88
C ASN A 268 -4.29 -12.98 -6.25
N ASP A 269 -3.80 -12.39 -7.36
CA ASP A 269 -4.25 -12.78 -8.71
C ASP A 269 -3.72 -14.14 -9.15
N TYR A 270 -2.65 -14.67 -8.52
CA TYR A 270 -2.16 -16.01 -8.79
C TYR A 270 -2.51 -16.99 -7.66
N GLU A 271 -2.01 -16.83 -6.43
CA GLU A 271 -2.18 -17.83 -5.36
C GLU A 271 -3.63 -17.92 -4.87
N CYS A 272 -4.30 -16.81 -4.53
CA CYS A 272 -5.71 -16.85 -4.11
C CYS A 272 -6.62 -17.34 -5.23
N LYS A 273 -6.29 -17.00 -6.50
CA LYS A 273 -7.04 -17.53 -7.64
C LYS A 273 -6.86 -19.05 -7.78
N VAL A 274 -5.64 -19.57 -7.61
CA VAL A 274 -5.39 -21.03 -7.61
C VAL A 274 -6.22 -21.71 -6.50
N VAL A 275 -6.26 -21.14 -5.29
CA VAL A 275 -7.11 -21.67 -4.21
C VAL A 275 -8.58 -21.70 -4.60
N CYS A 276 -9.11 -20.63 -5.18
CA CYS A 276 -10.49 -20.58 -5.65
C CYS A 276 -10.75 -21.65 -6.74
N ASP A 277 -9.83 -21.81 -7.69
CA ASP A 277 -9.96 -22.81 -8.77
C ASP A 277 -9.94 -24.25 -8.21
N GLU A 278 -9.10 -24.54 -7.20
CA GLU A 278 -9.01 -25.85 -6.54
C GLU A 278 -10.28 -26.25 -5.80
N ILE A 279 -10.95 -25.28 -5.16
CA ILE A 279 -12.18 -25.52 -4.39
C ILE A 279 -13.46 -25.29 -5.21
N GLY A 280 -13.34 -24.87 -6.48
CA GLY A 280 -14.47 -24.60 -7.36
C GLY A 280 -15.22 -23.29 -7.02
N ALA A 281 -14.54 -22.32 -6.43
CA ALA A 281 -15.10 -21.02 -6.09
C ALA A 281 -14.77 -19.95 -7.13
N ASN A 282 -15.53 -18.87 -7.14
CA ASN A 282 -15.30 -17.72 -8.01
C ASN A 282 -14.33 -16.73 -7.38
N TYR A 283 -13.39 -16.23 -8.18
CA TYR A 283 -12.40 -15.21 -7.81
C TYR A 283 -12.76 -13.86 -8.42
N TYR A 284 -12.79 -12.82 -7.58
CA TYR A 284 -12.98 -11.42 -8.01
C TYR A 284 -11.97 -10.52 -7.30
N ARG A 285 -11.45 -9.53 -8.01
CA ARG A 285 -10.61 -8.48 -7.43
C ARG A 285 -10.90 -7.14 -8.10
N PRO A 286 -11.23 -6.09 -7.32
CA PRO A 286 -11.31 -4.72 -7.83
C PRO A 286 -9.96 -4.24 -8.38
N GLU A 287 -9.99 -3.30 -9.31
CA GLU A 287 -8.77 -2.64 -9.78
C GLU A 287 -8.07 -1.92 -8.60
N MET A 288 -6.73 -1.98 -8.59
CA MET A 288 -5.95 -1.19 -7.64
C MET A 288 -6.06 0.31 -7.94
N PRO A 289 -5.90 1.17 -6.92
CA PRO A 289 -5.95 2.63 -7.12
C PRO A 289 -4.99 3.13 -8.19
N ASN A 290 -3.75 2.65 -8.21
CA ASN A 290 -2.74 3.06 -9.18
C ASN A 290 -2.72 4.59 -9.37
N VAL A 291 -2.94 5.07 -10.58
CA VAL A 291 -2.98 6.51 -10.93
C VAL A 291 -4.40 7.03 -11.22
N LYS A 292 -5.42 6.37 -10.67
CA LYS A 292 -6.81 6.81 -10.89
C LYS A 292 -7.01 8.24 -10.37
N PRO A 293 -7.63 9.13 -11.16
CA PRO A 293 -7.76 10.54 -10.79
C PRO A 293 -8.43 10.77 -9.43
N GLU A 294 -9.45 10.00 -9.09
CA GLU A 294 -10.17 10.06 -7.81
C GLU A 294 -9.28 9.67 -6.63
N PHE A 295 -8.33 8.75 -6.84
CA PHE A 295 -7.34 8.37 -5.84
C PHE A 295 -6.26 9.46 -5.68
N ILE A 296 -5.76 10.02 -6.78
CA ILE A 296 -4.78 11.12 -6.75
C ILE A 296 -5.38 12.35 -6.06
N ALA A 297 -6.64 12.71 -6.36
CA ALA A 297 -7.35 13.80 -5.68
C ALA A 297 -7.51 13.54 -4.17
N THR A 298 -7.70 12.28 -3.77
CA THR A 298 -7.73 11.90 -2.36
C THR A 298 -6.39 12.15 -1.68
N LEU A 299 -5.27 11.72 -2.26
CA LEU A 299 -3.94 11.97 -1.72
C LEU A 299 -3.63 13.48 -1.65
N ALA A 300 -4.04 14.25 -2.66
CA ALA A 300 -3.87 15.70 -2.66
C ALA A 300 -4.60 16.36 -1.49
N ASN A 301 -5.84 15.97 -1.22
CA ASN A 301 -6.60 16.48 -0.06
C ASN A 301 -5.92 16.10 1.26
N VAL A 302 -5.46 14.86 1.42
CA VAL A 302 -4.72 14.41 2.61
C VAL A 302 -3.47 15.26 2.86
N VAL A 303 -2.70 15.54 1.82
CA VAL A 303 -1.50 16.38 1.89
C VAL A 303 -1.87 17.83 2.27
N LEU A 304 -2.88 18.41 1.64
CA LEU A 304 -3.32 19.79 1.93
C LEU A 304 -3.87 19.94 3.35
N ASP A 305 -4.62 18.94 3.84
CA ASP A 305 -5.14 18.94 5.20
C ASP A 305 -3.99 18.92 6.22
N LYS A 306 -2.93 18.15 5.95
CA LYS A 306 -1.74 18.13 6.80
C LYS A 306 -1.05 19.49 6.82
N VAL A 307 -0.78 20.08 5.66
CA VAL A 307 -0.11 21.39 5.55
C VAL A 307 -0.91 22.49 6.22
N ARG A 308 -2.24 22.47 6.13
CA ARG A 308 -3.14 23.47 6.72
C ARG A 308 -3.28 23.32 8.23
N SER A 309 -3.20 22.10 8.75
CA SER A 309 -3.34 21.87 10.20
C SER A 309 -2.16 22.35 11.04
N GLU A 310 -1.01 22.58 10.40
CA GLU A 310 0.23 23.02 11.06
C GLU A 310 0.68 24.45 10.62
N ALA A 311 -0.10 25.11 9.74
CA ALA A 311 0.10 26.51 9.33
C ALA A 311 -0.60 27.46 10.29
#